data_a88c575a782a9174ec4455901c894a48
#
_entry.id   a88c575a782a9174ec4455901c894a48
#
_cell.length_a   1.000
_cell.length_b   1.000
_cell.length_c   1.000
_cell.angle_alpha   90.00
_cell.angle_beta   90.00
_cell.angle_gamma   90.00
#
_symmetry.space_group_name_H-M   'P 1'
#
loop_
_entity.id
_entity.type
_entity.pdbx_description
1 polymer ?
#
loop_
_entity_poly.entity_id
_entity_poly.type
_entity_poly.pdbx_seq_one_letter_code
_entity_poly.pdbx_strand_id
1 'polypeptide(L)'
;AEWLDFSANINPFGVPETVQHAVQRAVGALVHYPDPAQQKLRQALAEFHGRLPAEIVCGNGGADVIFRIAHALKPQHALLPVPAFSEYEAALHEAGCHVTHWNMPFPYQITPALLDELRQGNYDFLVLCNPNNPTGTGIPPALLEQLLHLAAEKHVFVLLDECFCDMAETEPDIVSMIPRLSEFPHVLVLKSLTKLYALAGLRLGYGICSDQKVTAKIAHTGQPWSVNLLAEAAGIAALSAEDYRKMSLEFLQNERWRLFDELGKLGFRMWKPSANYVFFQAEQCPDLDRQLLPYGILLRHCDTYDGLDATYYRAAVRLPEENQYLLHCLRCILGEEGLLWQQNH
;
A
#
# COMPACT_ATOMS: atom_id res chain seq x y z
N ALA A 1 3.61 -22.49 18.00
CA ALA A 1 2.35 -22.15 17.38
C ALA A 1 2.63 -21.17 16.25
N GLU A 2 2.05 -21.40 15.09
CA GLU A 2 2.12 -20.47 13.95
C GLU A 2 1.13 -19.34 14.22
N TRP A 3 1.58 -18.08 14.11
CA TRP A 3 0.73 -16.93 14.33
C TRP A 3 -0.14 -16.68 13.11
N LEU A 4 -1.43 -16.37 13.29
CA LEU A 4 -2.29 -15.81 12.27
C LEU A 4 -2.09 -14.30 12.21
N ASP A 5 -1.38 -13.84 11.18
CA ASP A 5 -1.00 -12.45 11.03
C ASP A 5 -2.03 -11.67 10.20
N PHE A 6 -2.94 -10.97 10.88
CA PHE A 6 -3.87 -10.00 10.29
C PHE A 6 -3.27 -8.58 10.24
N SER A 7 -2.06 -8.36 10.75
CA SER A 7 -1.42 -7.04 10.77
C SER A 7 -0.77 -6.68 9.43
N ALA A 8 -0.34 -7.68 8.65
CA ALA A 8 0.31 -7.52 7.36
C ALA A 8 -0.68 -7.74 6.21
N ASN A 9 -0.85 -6.72 5.36
CA ASN A 9 -1.81 -6.75 4.23
C ASN A 9 -1.23 -7.53 3.04
N ILE A 10 -1.05 -8.83 3.18
CA ILE A 10 -0.50 -9.74 2.16
C ILE A 10 -1.60 -10.64 1.63
N ASN A 11 -1.57 -10.93 0.32
CA ASN A 11 -2.50 -11.85 -0.31
C ASN A 11 -2.43 -13.24 0.36
N PRO A 12 -3.54 -13.77 0.89
CA PRO A 12 -3.54 -15.04 1.63
C PRO A 12 -3.26 -16.27 0.77
N PHE A 13 -3.35 -16.17 -0.56
CA PHE A 13 -2.99 -17.27 -1.47
C PHE A 13 -1.48 -17.53 -1.53
N GLY A 14 -0.66 -16.63 -0.94
CA GLY A 14 0.79 -16.78 -0.96
C GLY A 14 1.41 -16.46 -2.32
N VAL A 15 2.65 -16.90 -2.51
CA VAL A 15 3.42 -16.62 -3.74
C VAL A 15 2.90 -17.48 -4.90
N PRO A 16 2.62 -16.89 -6.08
CA PRO A 16 2.21 -17.66 -7.27
C PRO A 16 3.23 -18.72 -7.66
N GLU A 17 2.77 -19.89 -8.12
CA GLU A 17 3.65 -21.02 -8.49
C GLU A 17 4.66 -20.64 -9.58
N THR A 18 4.23 -19.86 -10.58
CA THR A 18 5.11 -19.34 -11.64
C THR A 18 6.25 -18.50 -11.08
N VAL A 19 5.97 -17.72 -10.04
CA VAL A 19 6.96 -16.89 -9.34
C VAL A 19 7.90 -17.77 -8.50
N GLN A 20 7.38 -18.77 -7.78
CA GLN A 20 8.18 -19.71 -7.02
C GLN A 20 9.20 -20.42 -7.92
N HIS A 21 8.77 -20.92 -9.07
CA HIS A 21 9.63 -21.54 -10.07
C HIS A 21 10.67 -20.57 -10.63
N ALA A 22 10.31 -19.31 -10.87
CA ALA A 22 11.26 -18.30 -11.37
C ALA A 22 12.35 -18.01 -10.32
N VAL A 23 11.98 -17.87 -9.05
CA VAL A 23 12.92 -17.69 -7.93
C VAL A 23 13.84 -18.90 -7.79
N GLN A 24 13.32 -20.12 -7.82
CA GLN A 24 14.13 -21.35 -7.73
C GLN A 24 15.18 -21.42 -8.85
N ARG A 25 14.79 -21.08 -10.10
CA ARG A 25 15.75 -21.05 -11.22
C ARG A 25 16.81 -19.96 -11.06
N ALA A 26 16.46 -18.83 -10.45
CA ALA A 26 17.37 -17.71 -10.24
C ALA A 26 18.40 -17.94 -9.12
N VAL A 27 18.17 -18.90 -8.20
CA VAL A 27 19.09 -19.20 -7.08
C VAL A 27 20.52 -19.51 -7.57
N GLY A 28 20.68 -20.24 -8.67
CA GLY A 28 21.99 -20.54 -9.25
C GLY A 28 22.79 -19.31 -9.72
N ALA A 29 22.11 -18.18 -9.97
CA ALA A 29 22.74 -16.94 -10.40
C ALA A 29 23.21 -16.04 -9.24
N LEU A 30 22.96 -16.41 -7.99
CA LEU A 30 23.31 -15.60 -6.81
C LEU A 30 24.83 -15.35 -6.65
N VAL A 31 25.67 -16.07 -7.36
CA VAL A 31 27.12 -15.84 -7.46
C VAL A 31 27.45 -14.51 -8.19
N HIS A 32 26.49 -13.94 -8.93
CA HIS A 32 26.67 -12.71 -9.69
C HIS A 32 25.98 -11.52 -9.01
N TYR A 33 26.53 -10.33 -9.20
CA TYR A 33 25.82 -9.09 -8.88
C TYR A 33 24.60 -8.91 -9.81
N PRO A 34 23.49 -8.34 -9.30
CA PRO A 34 22.35 -7.98 -10.15
C PRO A 34 22.71 -6.86 -11.15
N ASP A 35 21.89 -6.70 -12.19
CA ASP A 35 21.99 -5.57 -13.09
C ASP A 35 21.71 -4.26 -12.35
N PRO A 36 22.69 -3.32 -12.23
CA PRO A 36 22.46 -2.06 -11.53
C PRO A 36 21.40 -1.18 -12.20
N ALA A 37 21.14 -1.37 -13.50
CA ALA A 37 20.14 -0.65 -14.28
C ALA A 37 18.76 -1.33 -14.31
N GLN A 38 18.64 -2.56 -13.78
CA GLN A 38 17.42 -3.38 -13.77
C GLN A 38 16.71 -3.43 -15.15
N GLN A 39 17.47 -3.53 -16.24
CA GLN A 39 16.96 -3.35 -17.60
C GLN A 39 15.81 -4.30 -17.92
N LYS A 40 15.95 -5.59 -17.60
CA LYS A 40 14.91 -6.61 -17.87
C LYS A 40 13.63 -6.34 -17.09
N LEU A 41 13.75 -6.00 -15.81
CA LEU A 41 12.60 -5.70 -14.96
C LEU A 41 11.90 -4.43 -15.44
N ARG A 42 12.66 -3.36 -15.72
CA ARG A 42 12.10 -2.10 -16.24
C ARG A 42 11.41 -2.28 -17.59
N GLN A 43 11.97 -3.11 -18.47
CA GLN A 43 11.35 -3.45 -19.75
C GLN A 43 10.00 -4.18 -19.53
N ALA A 44 9.97 -5.22 -18.67
CA ALA A 44 8.76 -5.97 -18.38
C ALA A 44 7.67 -5.09 -17.72
N LEU A 45 8.05 -4.21 -16.78
CA LEU A 45 7.13 -3.25 -16.17
C LEU A 45 6.60 -2.23 -17.19
N ALA A 46 7.47 -1.77 -18.10
CA ALA A 46 7.08 -0.83 -19.16
C ALA A 46 6.05 -1.45 -20.11
N GLU A 47 6.29 -2.69 -20.55
CA GLU A 47 5.34 -3.45 -21.37
C GLU A 47 4.01 -3.66 -20.65
N PHE A 48 4.05 -4.05 -19.38
CA PHE A 48 2.85 -4.29 -18.57
C PHE A 48 1.98 -3.03 -18.40
N HIS A 49 2.60 -1.86 -18.24
CA HIS A 49 1.90 -0.59 -18.02
C HIS A 49 1.70 0.25 -19.29
N GLY A 50 2.17 -0.21 -20.45
CA GLY A 50 2.15 0.60 -21.68
C GLY A 50 2.98 1.88 -21.59
N ARG A 51 4.12 1.84 -20.88
CA ARG A 51 5.01 2.99 -20.62
C ARG A 51 6.41 2.74 -21.21
N LEU A 52 7.30 3.71 -21.06
CA LEU A 52 8.69 3.56 -21.49
C LEU A 52 9.58 3.07 -20.34
N PRO A 53 10.58 2.20 -20.56
CA PRO A 53 11.51 1.78 -19.51
C PRO A 53 12.23 2.94 -18.81
N ALA A 54 12.45 4.05 -19.52
CA ALA A 54 13.06 5.25 -18.95
C ALA A 54 12.15 6.02 -17.96
N GLU A 55 10.85 5.73 -17.96
CA GLU A 55 9.88 6.30 -17.03
C GLU A 55 9.76 5.50 -15.71
N ILE A 56 10.52 4.39 -15.59
CA ILE A 56 10.41 3.47 -14.45
C ILE A 56 11.70 3.47 -13.64
N VAL A 57 11.55 3.55 -12.33
CA VAL A 57 12.61 3.35 -11.34
C VAL A 57 12.22 2.21 -10.39
N CYS A 58 13.11 1.23 -10.21
CA CYS A 58 12.89 0.11 -9.31
C CYS A 58 13.68 0.28 -8.01
N GLY A 59 13.16 -0.25 -6.91
CA GLY A 59 13.77 -0.16 -5.59
C GLY A 59 13.54 -1.41 -4.73
N ASN A 60 14.28 -1.49 -3.64
CA ASN A 60 14.20 -2.56 -2.63
C ASN A 60 12.90 -2.42 -1.79
N GLY A 61 11.75 -2.59 -2.44
CA GLY A 61 10.42 -2.29 -1.91
C GLY A 61 9.99 -0.85 -2.18
N GLY A 62 8.70 -0.56 -1.95
CA GLY A 62 8.16 0.79 -2.12
C GLY A 62 8.84 1.82 -1.21
N ALA A 63 9.19 1.43 0.02
CA ALA A 63 9.89 2.31 0.95
C ALA A 63 11.22 2.85 0.39
N ASP A 64 12.04 1.99 -0.25
CA ASP A 64 13.29 2.46 -0.88
C ASP A 64 13.01 3.53 -1.96
N VAL A 65 11.95 3.39 -2.74
CA VAL A 65 11.57 4.41 -3.74
C VAL A 65 11.12 5.71 -3.05
N ILE A 66 10.37 5.63 -1.92
CA ILE A 66 9.95 6.80 -1.14
C ILE A 66 11.18 7.57 -0.63
N PHE A 67 12.15 6.88 -0.03
CA PHE A 67 13.39 7.51 0.46
C PHE A 67 14.20 8.11 -0.68
N ARG A 68 14.33 7.40 -1.81
CA ARG A 68 15.07 7.91 -2.96
C ARG A 68 14.43 9.15 -3.58
N ILE A 69 13.11 9.21 -3.69
CA ILE A 69 12.45 10.40 -4.24
C ILE A 69 12.65 11.61 -3.32
N ALA A 70 12.55 11.44 -2.00
CA ALA A 70 12.80 12.50 -1.03
C ALA A 70 14.25 13.03 -1.15
N HIS A 71 15.24 12.14 -1.17
CA HIS A 71 16.65 12.55 -1.32
C HIS A 71 17.00 13.07 -2.72
N ALA A 72 16.35 12.59 -3.77
CA ALA A 72 16.59 13.08 -5.12
C ALA A 72 16.03 14.48 -5.33
N LEU A 73 14.79 14.72 -4.90
CA LEU A 73 14.11 15.99 -5.13
C LEU A 73 14.46 17.04 -4.07
N LYS A 74 14.71 16.62 -2.82
CA LYS A 74 15.01 17.46 -1.67
C LYS A 74 13.96 18.56 -1.47
N PRO A 75 12.69 18.16 -1.32
CA PRO A 75 11.65 19.14 -1.08
C PRO A 75 11.94 19.92 0.21
N GLN A 76 11.47 21.16 0.25
CA GLN A 76 11.64 22.01 1.42
C GLN A 76 10.40 21.97 2.31
N HIS A 77 9.22 21.86 1.70
CA HIS A 77 7.97 21.90 2.44
C HIS A 77 6.93 20.97 1.81
N ALA A 78 6.64 19.87 2.49
CA ALA A 78 5.68 18.87 2.04
C ALA A 78 4.33 19.00 2.75
N LEU A 79 3.26 18.72 2.01
CA LEU A 79 1.91 18.53 2.53
C LEU A 79 1.60 17.04 2.60
N LEU A 80 1.22 16.54 3.79
CA LEU A 80 0.91 15.14 4.03
C LEU A 80 -0.48 15.00 4.67
N PRO A 81 -1.49 14.52 3.93
CA PRO A 81 -2.75 14.11 4.54
C PRO A 81 -2.56 12.94 5.50
N VAL A 82 -3.06 13.07 6.73
CA VAL A 82 -2.97 12.04 7.79
C VAL A 82 -4.37 11.66 8.27
N PRO A 83 -4.58 10.39 8.72
CA PRO A 83 -3.61 9.31 8.98
C PRO A 83 -3.00 8.73 7.71
N ALA A 84 -1.68 8.48 7.72
CA ALA A 84 -0.92 8.01 6.57
C ALA A 84 0.20 7.03 6.98
N PHE A 85 0.78 6.34 6.01
CA PHE A 85 1.91 5.45 6.24
C PHE A 85 3.15 6.24 6.69
N SER A 86 3.75 5.83 7.81
CA SER A 86 4.83 6.56 8.49
C SER A 86 6.09 6.81 7.66
N GLU A 87 6.37 5.93 6.68
CA GLU A 87 7.59 6.04 5.87
C GLU A 87 7.61 7.26 4.96
N TYR A 88 6.46 7.88 4.66
CA TYR A 88 6.44 9.14 3.90
C TYR A 88 7.09 10.26 4.68
N GLU A 89 6.65 10.44 5.92
CA GLU A 89 7.19 11.47 6.80
C GLU A 89 8.63 11.19 7.18
N ALA A 90 8.96 9.92 7.53
CA ALA A 90 10.32 9.52 7.85
C ALA A 90 11.30 9.86 6.72
N ALA A 91 10.96 9.54 5.47
CA ALA A 91 11.82 9.84 4.31
C ALA A 91 11.96 11.35 4.06
N LEU A 92 10.88 12.10 4.22
CA LEU A 92 10.87 13.56 4.03
C LEU A 92 11.72 14.24 5.12
N HIS A 93 11.58 13.86 6.38
CA HIS A 93 12.39 14.38 7.48
C HIS A 93 13.87 14.06 7.31
N GLU A 94 14.21 12.83 6.89
CA GLU A 94 15.61 12.44 6.64
C GLU A 94 16.22 13.26 5.49
N ALA A 95 15.41 13.65 4.51
CA ALA A 95 15.84 14.55 3.44
C ALA A 95 15.92 16.04 3.85
N GLY A 96 15.55 16.37 5.08
CA GLY A 96 15.55 17.74 5.63
C GLY A 96 14.30 18.56 5.26
N CYS A 97 13.23 17.91 4.85
CA CYS A 97 11.97 18.55 4.49
C CYS A 97 11.12 18.89 5.73
N HIS A 98 10.51 20.05 5.74
CA HIS A 98 9.45 20.37 6.69
C HIS A 98 8.13 19.73 6.22
N VAL A 99 7.47 18.96 7.09
CA VAL A 99 6.20 18.30 6.77
C VAL A 99 5.06 18.98 7.51
N THR A 100 4.05 19.40 6.77
CA THR A 100 2.77 19.88 7.32
C THR A 100 1.73 18.78 7.19
N HIS A 101 1.16 18.37 8.34
CA HIS A 101 0.05 17.44 8.35
C HIS A 101 -1.27 18.14 7.99
N TRP A 102 -2.00 17.57 7.05
CA TRP A 102 -3.39 17.92 6.82
C TRP A 102 -4.29 16.83 7.41
N ASN A 103 -4.93 17.13 8.54
CA ASN A 103 -5.80 16.16 9.19
C ASN A 103 -7.03 15.87 8.33
N MET A 104 -7.13 14.66 7.81
CA MET A 104 -8.31 14.25 7.05
C MET A 104 -9.54 14.34 7.94
N PRO A 105 -10.59 15.07 7.52
CA PRO A 105 -11.82 15.13 8.30
C PRO A 105 -12.46 13.74 8.40
N PHE A 106 -13.13 13.50 9.53
CA PHE A 106 -13.93 12.27 9.67
C PHE A 106 -14.95 12.18 8.51
N PRO A 107 -15.09 11.04 7.85
CA PRO A 107 -14.56 9.69 8.14
C PRO A 107 -13.17 9.40 7.51
N TYR A 108 -12.20 10.25 7.64
CA TYR A 108 -10.82 10.12 7.15
C TYR A 108 -10.73 9.98 5.63
N GLN A 109 -11.35 10.93 4.94
CA GLN A 109 -11.35 11.02 3.48
C GLN A 109 -10.73 12.33 3.01
N ILE A 110 -10.07 12.28 1.86
CA ILE A 110 -9.65 13.48 1.16
C ILE A 110 -10.90 14.18 0.61
N THR A 111 -11.02 15.46 0.94
CA THR A 111 -12.14 16.32 0.56
C THR A 111 -11.66 17.53 -0.24
N PRO A 112 -12.55 18.29 -0.88
CA PRO A 112 -12.19 19.54 -1.57
C PRO A 112 -11.45 20.56 -0.70
N ALA A 113 -11.55 20.48 0.64
CA ALA A 113 -10.78 21.34 1.54
C ALA A 113 -9.27 21.19 1.39
N LEU A 114 -8.78 20.03 0.92
CA LEU A 114 -7.36 19.86 0.59
C LEU A 114 -6.91 20.74 -0.59
N LEU A 115 -7.81 21.03 -1.56
CA LEU A 115 -7.52 21.99 -2.63
C LEU A 115 -7.29 23.40 -2.07
N ASP A 116 -8.09 23.79 -1.07
CA ASP A 116 -7.95 25.11 -0.46
C ASP A 116 -6.65 25.21 0.33
N GLU A 117 -6.30 24.17 1.08
CA GLU A 117 -5.02 24.07 1.78
C GLU A 117 -3.84 24.15 0.80
N LEU A 118 -3.86 23.34 -0.26
CA LEU A 118 -2.80 23.34 -1.28
C LEU A 118 -2.70 24.69 -2.00
N ARG A 119 -3.83 25.39 -2.19
CA ARG A 119 -3.88 26.71 -2.84
C ARG A 119 -3.26 27.81 -1.97
N GLN A 120 -3.54 27.77 -0.67
CA GLN A 120 -3.13 28.79 0.30
C GLN A 120 -1.70 28.58 0.80
N GLY A 121 -1.29 27.34 0.95
CA GLY A 121 0.03 26.99 1.46
C GLY A 121 1.16 27.15 0.45
N ASN A 122 2.38 27.16 0.96
CA ASN A 122 3.59 27.24 0.14
C ASN A 122 4.32 25.89 0.22
N TYR A 123 3.81 24.91 -0.54
CA TYR A 123 4.33 23.55 -0.62
C TYR A 123 5.06 23.35 -1.94
N ASP A 124 6.08 22.49 -1.94
CA ASP A 124 6.78 22.00 -3.14
C ASP A 124 6.65 20.49 -3.33
N PHE A 125 6.04 19.80 -2.33
CA PHE A 125 5.79 18.37 -2.38
C PHE A 125 4.44 18.03 -1.76
N LEU A 126 3.71 17.08 -2.38
CA LEU A 126 2.45 16.54 -1.88
C LEU A 126 2.50 15.02 -1.90
N VAL A 127 2.10 14.38 -0.81
CA VAL A 127 1.92 12.92 -0.76
C VAL A 127 0.44 12.60 -0.79
N LEU A 128 0.04 11.71 -1.70
CA LEU A 128 -1.31 11.15 -1.77
C LEU A 128 -1.21 9.62 -1.77
N CYS A 129 -2.09 8.94 -1.03
CA CYS A 129 -2.20 7.49 -1.02
C CYS A 129 -3.60 7.07 -1.48
N ASN A 130 -3.68 6.30 -2.56
CA ASN A 130 -4.95 5.96 -3.20
C ASN A 130 -5.00 4.48 -3.63
N PRO A 131 -5.76 3.61 -2.92
CA PRO A 131 -6.47 3.89 -1.66
C PRO A 131 -5.54 4.10 -0.47
N ASN A 132 -6.03 4.86 0.52
CA ASN A 132 -5.24 5.25 1.67
C ASN A 132 -4.98 4.08 2.65
N ASN A 133 -3.79 4.01 3.19
CA ASN A 133 -3.42 3.15 4.31
C ASN A 133 -3.23 4.02 5.57
N PRO A 134 -4.02 3.84 6.65
CA PRO A 134 -4.74 2.61 7.02
C PRO A 134 -6.23 2.57 6.66
N THR A 135 -6.85 3.66 6.22
CA THR A 135 -8.31 3.82 6.21
C THR A 135 -9.03 3.03 5.10
N GLY A 136 -8.32 2.65 4.04
CA GLY A 136 -8.90 2.00 2.86
C GLY A 136 -9.73 2.94 1.98
N THR A 137 -9.78 4.23 2.28
CA THR A 137 -10.58 5.20 1.53
C THR A 137 -9.88 5.62 0.24
N GLY A 138 -10.66 5.72 -0.84
CA GLY A 138 -10.18 6.23 -2.13
C GLY A 138 -10.37 7.74 -2.27
N ILE A 139 -9.62 8.33 -3.19
CA ILE A 139 -9.79 9.72 -3.61
C ILE A 139 -10.71 9.72 -4.84
N PRO A 140 -11.86 10.40 -4.82
CA PRO A 140 -12.73 10.48 -5.99
C PRO A 140 -11.96 10.96 -7.23
N PRO A 141 -12.10 10.29 -8.40
CA PRO A 141 -11.28 10.57 -9.58
C PRO A 141 -11.28 12.04 -9.99
N ALA A 142 -12.45 12.70 -9.96
CA ALA A 142 -12.54 14.12 -10.30
C ALA A 142 -11.78 15.02 -9.30
N LEU A 143 -11.76 14.66 -8.01
CA LEU A 143 -11.01 15.42 -7.00
C LEU A 143 -9.51 15.16 -7.14
N LEU A 144 -9.10 13.91 -7.40
CA LEU A 144 -7.70 13.57 -7.66
C LEU A 144 -7.18 14.38 -8.85
N GLU A 145 -7.93 14.43 -9.96
CA GLU A 145 -7.55 15.20 -11.13
C GLU A 145 -7.41 16.72 -10.83
N GLN A 146 -8.35 17.29 -10.08
CA GLN A 146 -8.26 18.70 -9.64
C GLN A 146 -7.03 18.96 -8.78
N LEU A 147 -6.69 18.03 -7.86
CA LEU A 147 -5.47 18.13 -7.02
C LEU A 147 -4.21 18.09 -7.88
N LEU A 148 -4.14 17.20 -8.87
CA LEU A 148 -2.98 17.08 -9.76
C LEU A 148 -2.82 18.32 -10.66
N HIS A 149 -3.91 18.88 -11.20
CA HIS A 149 -3.84 20.12 -11.96
C HIS A 149 -3.39 21.31 -11.10
N LEU A 150 -3.95 21.45 -9.90
CA LEU A 150 -3.55 22.50 -8.97
C LEU A 150 -2.08 22.37 -8.54
N ALA A 151 -1.62 21.13 -8.32
CA ALA A 151 -0.21 20.85 -8.02
C ALA A 151 0.71 21.29 -9.18
N ALA A 152 0.31 21.03 -10.44
CA ALA A 152 1.03 21.51 -11.61
C ALA A 152 1.12 23.04 -11.66
N GLU A 153 -0.01 23.74 -11.46
CA GLU A 153 -0.08 25.21 -11.45
C GLU A 153 0.83 25.81 -10.38
N LYS A 154 0.94 25.15 -9.24
CA LYS A 154 1.75 25.60 -8.10
C LYS A 154 3.18 25.06 -8.10
N HIS A 155 3.58 24.30 -9.11
CA HIS A 155 4.89 23.64 -9.20
C HIS A 155 5.18 22.68 -8.03
N VAL A 156 4.14 22.02 -7.51
CA VAL A 156 4.23 21.02 -6.45
C VAL A 156 4.43 19.64 -7.09
N PHE A 157 5.46 18.92 -6.66
CA PHE A 157 5.66 17.53 -7.08
C PHE A 157 4.78 16.61 -6.26
N VAL A 158 4.15 15.60 -6.89
CA VAL A 158 3.23 14.69 -6.23
C VAL A 158 3.79 13.27 -6.19
N LEU A 159 3.92 12.70 -4.99
CA LEU A 159 4.06 11.26 -4.79
C LEU A 159 2.65 10.68 -4.61
N LEU A 160 2.19 9.92 -5.61
CA LEU A 160 0.91 9.22 -5.56
C LEU A 160 1.15 7.73 -5.30
N ASP A 161 0.88 7.29 -4.08
CA ASP A 161 1.05 5.89 -3.71
C ASP A 161 -0.19 5.08 -4.11
N GLU A 162 -0.02 4.22 -5.11
CA GLU A 162 -1.01 3.28 -5.61
C GLU A 162 -0.67 1.81 -5.26
N CYS A 163 0.09 1.55 -4.19
CA CYS A 163 0.50 0.19 -3.82
C CYS A 163 -0.68 -0.76 -3.55
N PHE A 164 -1.86 -0.23 -3.24
CA PHE A 164 -3.08 -1.00 -3.03
C PHE A 164 -4.11 -0.87 -4.17
N CYS A 165 -3.87 -0.02 -5.15
CA CYS A 165 -4.81 0.29 -6.22
C CYS A 165 -5.18 -0.94 -7.07
N ASP A 166 -4.21 -1.85 -7.33
CA ASP A 166 -4.48 -3.07 -8.11
C ASP A 166 -5.53 -4.00 -7.44
N MET A 167 -5.66 -3.93 -6.12
CA MET A 167 -6.64 -4.70 -5.35
C MET A 167 -7.99 -3.98 -5.19
N ALA A 168 -8.08 -2.75 -5.69
CA ALA A 168 -9.26 -1.91 -5.70
C ALA A 168 -9.88 -1.75 -7.10
N GLU A 169 -9.45 -2.51 -8.11
CA GLU A 169 -9.92 -2.38 -9.51
C GLU A 169 -11.43 -2.50 -9.69
N THR A 170 -12.10 -3.18 -8.77
CA THR A 170 -13.57 -3.31 -8.80
C THR A 170 -14.29 -2.12 -8.17
N GLU A 171 -13.57 -1.19 -7.57
CA GLU A 171 -14.13 0.00 -6.95
C GLU A 171 -14.14 1.16 -7.98
N PRO A 172 -15.31 1.63 -8.41
CA PRO A 172 -15.43 2.63 -9.48
C PRO A 172 -14.82 3.99 -9.10
N ASP A 173 -14.66 4.24 -7.81
CA ASP A 173 -14.12 5.48 -7.26
C ASP A 173 -12.60 5.48 -7.13
N ILE A 174 -11.92 4.38 -7.50
CA ILE A 174 -10.46 4.26 -7.40
C ILE A 174 -9.89 3.92 -8.76
N VAL A 175 -9.16 4.87 -9.34
CA VAL A 175 -8.58 4.75 -10.67
C VAL A 175 -7.08 5.00 -10.61
N SER A 176 -6.31 4.14 -11.29
CA SER A 176 -4.87 4.37 -11.45
C SER A 176 -4.58 5.53 -12.40
N MET A 177 -3.64 6.39 -12.01
CA MET A 177 -3.17 7.50 -12.85
C MET A 177 -2.09 7.09 -13.86
N ILE A 178 -1.60 5.85 -13.83
CA ILE A 178 -0.54 5.38 -14.74
C ILE A 178 -0.87 5.62 -16.22
N PRO A 179 -2.10 5.33 -16.74
CA PRO A 179 -2.43 5.58 -18.14
C PRO A 179 -2.37 7.05 -18.53
N ARG A 180 -2.56 7.95 -17.57
CA ARG A 180 -2.63 9.41 -17.80
C ARG A 180 -1.36 10.17 -17.36
N LEU A 181 -0.30 9.48 -16.94
CA LEU A 181 0.93 10.14 -16.46
C LEU A 181 1.58 11.09 -17.48
N SER A 182 1.34 10.90 -18.77
CA SER A 182 1.83 11.84 -19.78
C SER A 182 1.24 13.25 -19.65
N GLU A 183 0.07 13.38 -19.02
CA GLU A 183 -0.58 14.67 -18.73
C GLU A 183 0.01 15.32 -17.47
N PHE A 184 0.65 14.52 -16.59
CA PHE A 184 1.10 14.92 -15.25
C PHE A 184 2.58 14.60 -15.02
N PRO A 185 3.55 15.29 -15.68
CA PRO A 185 4.97 14.98 -15.56
C PRO A 185 5.56 15.27 -14.17
N HIS A 186 4.84 15.99 -13.32
CA HIS A 186 5.16 16.27 -11.91
C HIS A 186 4.60 15.22 -10.94
N VAL A 187 4.12 14.08 -11.44
CA VAL A 187 3.56 12.99 -10.61
C VAL A 187 4.42 11.75 -10.75
N LEU A 188 4.82 11.17 -9.63
CA LEU A 188 5.34 9.81 -9.58
C LEU A 188 4.29 8.90 -8.93
N VAL A 189 3.85 7.89 -9.67
CA VAL A 189 3.01 6.82 -9.13
C VAL A 189 3.92 5.74 -8.54
N LEU A 190 3.73 5.45 -7.24
CA LEU A 190 4.42 4.38 -6.53
C LEU A 190 3.60 3.08 -6.59
N LYS A 191 4.26 1.97 -6.89
CA LYS A 191 3.67 0.63 -6.96
C LYS A 191 4.51 -0.38 -6.18
N SER A 192 3.87 -1.47 -5.74
CA SER A 192 4.55 -2.55 -5.03
C SER A 192 3.97 -3.92 -5.40
N LEU A 193 4.84 -4.87 -5.69
CA LEU A 193 4.44 -6.27 -5.92
C LEU A 193 4.34 -7.09 -4.62
N THR A 194 4.61 -6.46 -3.47
CA THR A 194 4.64 -7.14 -2.16
C THR A 194 3.27 -7.58 -1.67
N LYS A 195 2.18 -6.92 -2.11
CA LYS A 195 0.83 -7.13 -1.59
C LYS A 195 0.07 -8.17 -2.38
N LEU A 196 -0.24 -7.87 -3.63
CA LEU A 196 -1.04 -8.74 -4.51
C LEU A 196 -0.36 -10.08 -4.78
N TYR A 197 0.97 -10.09 -5.00
CA TYR A 197 1.73 -11.31 -5.31
C TYR A 197 2.45 -11.92 -4.09
N ALA A 198 2.16 -11.45 -2.88
CA ALA A 198 2.73 -11.96 -1.63
C ALA A 198 4.27 -11.97 -1.59
N LEU A 199 4.93 -10.97 -2.18
CA LEU A 199 6.39 -10.88 -2.31
C LEU A 199 7.04 -9.99 -1.24
N ALA A 200 6.45 -9.91 -0.05
CA ALA A 200 6.93 -9.00 1.00
C ALA A 200 8.41 -9.23 1.38
N GLY A 201 8.82 -10.49 1.49
CA GLY A 201 10.21 -10.86 1.84
C GLY A 201 11.24 -10.60 0.74
N LEU A 202 10.83 -10.53 -0.53
CA LEU A 202 11.72 -10.25 -1.66
C LEU A 202 12.03 -8.76 -1.85
N ARG A 203 11.20 -7.89 -1.29
CA ARG A 203 11.42 -6.44 -1.30
C ARG A 203 11.49 -5.84 -2.71
N LEU A 204 10.34 -5.77 -3.40
CA LEU A 204 10.26 -5.18 -4.73
C LEU A 204 9.14 -4.13 -4.82
N GLY A 205 9.53 -2.91 -5.15
CA GLY A 205 8.66 -1.79 -5.48
C GLY A 205 9.22 -0.98 -6.64
N TYR A 206 8.42 -0.14 -7.22
CA TYR A 206 8.82 0.71 -8.34
C TYR A 206 7.99 1.99 -8.40
N GLY A 207 8.58 3.02 -9.00
CA GLY A 207 7.91 4.27 -9.33
C GLY A 207 7.82 4.46 -10.83
N ILE A 208 6.76 5.10 -11.29
CA ILE A 208 6.54 5.47 -12.69
C ILE A 208 6.28 6.98 -12.77
N CYS A 209 7.07 7.68 -13.59
CA CYS A 209 6.89 9.11 -13.84
C CYS A 209 7.18 9.40 -15.32
N SER A 210 6.36 10.20 -15.98
CA SER A 210 6.58 10.53 -17.39
C SER A 210 7.76 11.48 -17.63
N ASP A 211 8.20 12.23 -16.62
CA ASP A 211 9.44 13.00 -16.70
C ASP A 211 10.65 12.10 -16.45
N GLN A 212 11.30 11.71 -17.55
CA GLN A 212 12.49 10.85 -17.53
C GLN A 212 13.70 11.49 -16.81
N LYS A 213 13.73 12.82 -16.66
CA LYS A 213 14.80 13.49 -15.88
C LYS A 213 14.61 13.22 -14.39
N VAL A 214 13.36 13.21 -13.92
CA VAL A 214 13.01 12.86 -12.54
C VAL A 214 13.38 11.41 -12.24
N THR A 215 12.95 10.47 -13.09
CA THR A 215 13.26 9.04 -12.87
C THR A 215 14.76 8.77 -12.93
N ALA A 216 15.50 9.40 -13.84
CA ALA A 216 16.97 9.30 -13.89
C ALA A 216 17.61 9.85 -12.61
N LYS A 217 17.15 10.98 -12.10
CA LYS A 217 17.64 11.57 -10.85
C LYS A 217 17.40 10.63 -9.66
N ILE A 218 16.20 10.04 -9.56
CA ILE A 218 15.87 9.06 -8.51
C ILE A 218 16.72 7.80 -8.65
N ALA A 219 16.91 7.27 -9.88
CA ALA A 219 17.72 6.09 -10.12
C ALA A 219 19.19 6.26 -9.72
N HIS A 220 19.75 7.48 -9.83
CA HIS A 220 21.11 7.81 -9.39
C HIS A 220 21.21 8.09 -7.89
N THR A 221 20.08 8.17 -7.18
CA THR A 221 20.03 8.38 -5.73
C THR A 221 19.96 7.03 -5.01
N GLY A 222 20.71 6.86 -3.94
CA GLY A 222 20.79 5.61 -3.19
C GLY A 222 21.93 4.70 -3.66
N GLN A 223 21.91 3.45 -3.19
CA GLN A 223 22.96 2.49 -3.49
C GLN A 223 22.73 1.77 -4.83
N PRO A 224 23.80 1.41 -5.56
CA PRO A 224 23.70 0.49 -6.69
C PRO A 224 23.25 -0.91 -6.23
N TRP A 225 22.74 -1.72 -7.16
CA TRP A 225 22.30 -3.12 -6.90
C TRP A 225 21.22 -3.26 -5.83
N SER A 226 20.39 -2.25 -5.62
CA SER A 226 19.33 -2.27 -4.60
C SER A 226 18.26 -3.33 -4.82
N VAL A 227 17.96 -3.68 -6.08
CA VAL A 227 17.06 -4.78 -6.43
C VAL A 227 17.87 -6.06 -6.60
N ASN A 228 17.61 -7.06 -5.76
CA ASN A 228 18.29 -8.33 -5.81
C ASN A 228 17.80 -9.22 -6.97
N LEU A 229 18.61 -10.19 -7.37
CA LEU A 229 18.33 -11.10 -8.50
C LEU A 229 17.02 -11.89 -8.35
N LEU A 230 16.70 -12.32 -7.13
CA LEU A 230 15.47 -13.07 -6.88
C LEU A 230 14.24 -12.17 -7.01
N ALA A 231 14.35 -10.92 -6.55
CA ALA A 231 13.29 -9.94 -6.69
C ALA A 231 13.04 -9.57 -8.16
N GLU A 232 14.11 -9.41 -8.98
CA GLU A 232 13.97 -9.20 -10.41
C GLU A 232 13.26 -10.37 -11.09
N ALA A 233 13.73 -11.60 -10.84
CA ALA A 233 13.14 -12.81 -11.44
C ALA A 233 11.66 -12.98 -11.01
N ALA A 234 11.38 -12.77 -9.73
CA ALA A 234 10.03 -12.83 -9.18
C ALA A 234 9.11 -11.76 -9.77
N GLY A 235 9.62 -10.52 -9.88
CA GLY A 235 8.86 -9.40 -10.42
C GLY A 235 8.43 -9.65 -11.87
N ILE A 236 9.36 -10.06 -12.72
CA ILE A 236 9.07 -10.39 -14.13
C ILE A 236 8.04 -11.52 -14.24
N ALA A 237 8.18 -12.58 -13.42
CA ALA A 237 7.23 -13.70 -13.42
C ALA A 237 5.84 -13.30 -12.88
N ALA A 238 5.79 -12.42 -11.89
CA ALA A 238 4.55 -11.94 -11.30
C ALA A 238 3.68 -11.18 -12.33
N LEU A 239 4.30 -10.37 -13.18
CA LEU A 239 3.58 -9.60 -14.21
C LEU A 239 2.87 -10.49 -15.23
N SER A 240 3.32 -11.74 -15.43
CA SER A 240 2.68 -12.73 -16.32
C SER A 240 1.68 -13.64 -15.61
N ALA A 241 1.49 -13.53 -14.29
CA ALA A 241 0.60 -14.39 -13.50
C ALA A 241 -0.86 -13.89 -13.52
N GLU A 242 -1.44 -13.72 -14.70
CA GLU A 242 -2.76 -13.10 -14.91
C GLU A 242 -3.91 -13.90 -14.28
N ASP A 243 -3.88 -15.24 -14.37
CA ASP A 243 -4.92 -16.09 -13.76
C ASP A 243 -4.90 -15.98 -12.22
N TYR A 244 -3.69 -15.96 -11.64
CA TYR A 244 -3.52 -15.72 -10.20
C TYR A 244 -4.07 -14.35 -9.80
N ARG A 245 -3.78 -13.31 -10.59
CA ARG A 245 -4.27 -11.95 -10.36
C ARG A 245 -5.81 -11.92 -10.36
N LYS A 246 -6.45 -12.44 -11.40
CA LYS A 246 -7.92 -12.51 -11.51
C LYS A 246 -8.54 -13.24 -10.34
N MET A 247 -8.06 -14.45 -10.05
CA MET A 247 -8.53 -15.24 -8.91
C MET A 247 -8.38 -14.48 -7.58
N SER A 248 -7.25 -13.82 -7.37
CA SER A 248 -7.00 -13.03 -6.15
C SER A 248 -7.95 -11.84 -6.03
N LEU A 249 -8.21 -11.11 -7.10
CA LEU A 249 -9.10 -9.95 -7.08
C LEU A 249 -10.55 -10.34 -6.81
N GLU A 250 -11.05 -11.40 -7.45
CA GLU A 250 -12.38 -11.94 -7.22
C GLU A 250 -12.55 -12.40 -5.76
N PHE A 251 -11.59 -13.16 -5.26
CA PHE A 251 -11.58 -13.63 -3.87
C PHE A 251 -11.57 -12.45 -2.88
N LEU A 252 -10.63 -11.52 -3.05
CA LEU A 252 -10.48 -10.37 -2.14
C LEU A 252 -11.72 -9.50 -2.14
N GLN A 253 -12.38 -9.30 -3.27
CA GLN A 253 -13.61 -8.53 -3.35
C GLN A 253 -14.72 -9.16 -2.50
N ASN A 254 -14.94 -10.48 -2.63
CA ASN A 254 -16.00 -11.19 -1.92
C ASN A 254 -15.71 -11.26 -0.41
N GLU A 255 -14.49 -11.69 -0.06
CA GLU A 255 -14.13 -11.95 1.33
C GLU A 255 -13.95 -10.65 2.15
N ARG A 256 -13.48 -9.58 1.51
CA ARG A 256 -13.39 -8.24 2.09
C ARG A 256 -14.75 -7.73 2.59
N TRP A 257 -15.78 -7.84 1.76
CA TRP A 257 -17.13 -7.42 2.13
C TRP A 257 -17.74 -8.33 3.19
N ARG A 258 -17.49 -9.64 3.11
CA ARG A 258 -17.94 -10.59 4.15
C ARG A 258 -17.32 -10.22 5.51
N LEU A 259 -16.02 -9.98 5.57
CA LEU A 259 -15.35 -9.60 6.81
C LEU A 259 -15.84 -8.24 7.32
N PHE A 260 -16.06 -7.27 6.43
CA PHE A 260 -16.63 -5.96 6.76
C PHE A 260 -18.01 -6.10 7.42
N ASP A 261 -18.92 -6.86 6.82
CA ASP A 261 -20.28 -7.05 7.35
C ASP A 261 -20.28 -7.77 8.69
N GLU A 262 -19.46 -8.80 8.84
CA GLU A 262 -19.39 -9.57 10.09
C GLU A 262 -18.77 -8.75 11.24
N LEU A 263 -17.74 -7.96 11.00
CA LEU A 263 -17.18 -7.05 12.00
C LEU A 263 -18.19 -5.95 12.38
N GLY A 264 -18.95 -5.44 11.41
CA GLY A 264 -20.02 -4.48 11.67
C GLY A 264 -21.14 -5.05 12.57
N LYS A 265 -21.47 -6.35 12.43
CA LYS A 265 -22.45 -7.04 13.32
C LYS A 265 -21.96 -7.17 14.76
N LEU A 266 -20.63 -7.14 14.99
CA LEU A 266 -20.05 -7.10 16.34
C LEU A 266 -20.11 -5.69 16.98
N GLY A 267 -20.76 -4.73 16.33
CA GLY A 267 -20.91 -3.37 16.82
C GLY A 267 -19.71 -2.46 16.59
N PHE A 268 -18.72 -2.88 15.81
CA PHE A 268 -17.59 -2.03 15.44
C PHE A 268 -18.02 -0.99 14.40
N ARG A 269 -17.43 0.20 14.49
CA ARG A 269 -17.61 1.23 13.46
C ARG A 269 -16.69 0.92 12.30
N MET A 270 -17.26 0.76 11.11
CA MET A 270 -16.55 0.32 9.92
C MET A 270 -16.34 1.44 8.91
N TRP A 271 -15.23 1.37 8.17
CA TRP A 271 -14.99 2.18 6.97
C TRP A 271 -15.10 1.31 5.73
N LYS A 272 -15.73 1.84 4.66
CA LYS A 272 -15.89 1.12 3.39
C LYS A 272 -14.52 0.62 2.91
N PRO A 273 -14.31 -0.70 2.79
CA PRO A 273 -13.01 -1.23 2.42
C PRO A 273 -12.84 -1.22 0.89
N SER A 274 -11.64 -0.94 0.39
CA SER A 274 -11.33 -0.99 -1.03
C SER A 274 -10.09 -1.84 -1.36
N ALA A 275 -9.22 -2.09 -0.38
CA ALA A 275 -8.01 -2.89 -0.54
C ALA A 275 -8.16 -4.29 0.10
N ASN A 276 -7.06 -4.99 0.33
CA ASN A 276 -7.04 -6.30 0.98
C ASN A 276 -7.01 -6.22 2.51
N TYR A 277 -7.67 -5.23 3.07
CA TYR A 277 -7.85 -5.05 4.51
C TYR A 277 -9.14 -4.31 4.82
N VAL A 278 -9.59 -4.43 6.06
CA VAL A 278 -10.68 -3.65 6.64
C VAL A 278 -10.13 -2.76 7.75
N PHE A 279 -10.60 -1.52 7.81
CA PHE A 279 -10.30 -0.55 8.86
C PHE A 279 -11.54 -0.35 9.72
N PHE A 280 -11.38 -0.35 11.03
CA PHE A 280 -12.49 -0.26 11.96
C PHE A 280 -12.10 0.36 13.30
N GLN A 281 -13.11 0.82 14.03
CA GLN A 281 -12.97 1.33 15.39
C GLN A 281 -13.74 0.43 16.37
N ALA A 282 -13.07 0.03 17.45
CA ALA A 282 -13.61 -0.78 18.55
C ALA A 282 -13.53 0.04 19.84
N GLU A 283 -14.42 1.02 20.01
CA GLU A 283 -14.42 1.96 21.14
C GLU A 283 -14.46 1.27 22.51
N GLN A 284 -15.15 0.12 22.60
CA GLN A 284 -15.27 -0.67 23.82
C GLN A 284 -14.07 -1.56 24.12
N CYS A 285 -13.11 -1.70 23.19
CA CYS A 285 -11.96 -2.60 23.28
C CYS A 285 -10.66 -1.91 22.83
N PRO A 286 -10.10 -0.96 23.60
CA PRO A 286 -8.91 -0.21 23.17
C PRO A 286 -7.60 -1.02 23.21
N ASP A 287 -7.61 -2.26 23.68
CA ASP A 287 -6.49 -3.21 23.73
C ASP A 287 -6.80 -4.54 23.01
N LEU A 288 -7.67 -4.48 22.00
CA LEU A 288 -8.16 -5.63 21.26
C LEU A 288 -7.03 -6.46 20.64
N ASP A 289 -5.98 -5.83 20.14
CA ASP A 289 -4.79 -6.48 19.63
C ASP A 289 -4.12 -7.37 20.69
N ARG A 290 -4.02 -6.88 21.95
CA ARG A 290 -3.43 -7.62 23.06
C ARG A 290 -4.34 -8.77 23.51
N GLN A 291 -5.65 -8.57 23.51
CA GLN A 291 -6.62 -9.59 23.87
C GLN A 291 -6.65 -10.74 22.86
N LEU A 292 -6.23 -10.52 21.61
CA LEU A 292 -6.14 -11.53 20.56
C LEU A 292 -4.84 -12.37 20.63
N LEU A 293 -3.78 -11.90 21.30
CA LEU A 293 -2.51 -12.63 21.41
C LEU A 293 -2.65 -14.05 21.99
N PRO A 294 -3.44 -14.30 23.08
CA PRO A 294 -3.64 -15.65 23.58
C PRO A 294 -4.26 -16.64 22.58
N TYR A 295 -4.97 -16.12 21.58
CA TYR A 295 -5.55 -16.91 20.49
C TYR A 295 -4.59 -17.09 19.30
N GLY A 296 -3.35 -16.62 19.39
CA GLY A 296 -2.35 -16.71 18.32
C GLY A 296 -2.61 -15.76 17.15
N ILE A 297 -3.35 -14.65 17.35
CA ILE A 297 -3.71 -13.69 16.32
C ILE A 297 -2.93 -12.38 16.52
N LEU A 298 -2.32 -11.88 15.45
CA LEU A 298 -1.72 -10.55 15.38
C LEU A 298 -2.66 -9.60 14.62
N LEU A 299 -3.09 -8.54 15.29
CA LEU A 299 -3.93 -7.50 14.70
C LEU A 299 -3.15 -6.17 14.62
N ARG A 300 -3.36 -5.37 13.58
CA ARG A 300 -2.72 -4.06 13.48
C ARG A 300 -3.44 -3.03 14.33
N HIS A 301 -2.84 -2.64 15.43
CA HIS A 301 -3.22 -1.47 16.20
C HIS A 301 -2.81 -0.19 15.44
N CYS A 302 -3.72 0.78 15.32
CA CYS A 302 -3.48 1.97 14.50
C CYS A 302 -3.20 3.25 15.33
N ASP A 303 -2.89 3.13 16.61
CA ASP A 303 -2.52 4.23 17.51
C ASP A 303 -1.23 4.99 17.13
N THR A 304 -0.41 4.36 16.28
CA THR A 304 0.83 4.96 15.75
C THR A 304 0.61 5.82 14.51
N TYR A 305 -0.63 5.91 14.02
CA TYR A 305 -0.97 6.79 12.90
C TYR A 305 -1.49 8.12 13.44
N ASP A 306 -0.93 9.24 12.95
CA ASP A 306 -1.37 10.56 13.35
C ASP A 306 -2.88 10.76 13.10
N GLY A 307 -3.57 11.30 14.09
CA GLY A 307 -5.01 11.52 14.06
C GLY A 307 -5.86 10.30 14.43
N LEU A 308 -5.25 9.16 14.80
CA LEU A 308 -5.93 7.97 15.33
C LEU A 308 -5.55 7.72 16.79
N ASP A 309 -6.46 7.11 17.54
CA ASP A 309 -6.25 6.72 18.93
C ASP A 309 -6.21 5.19 19.10
N ALA A 310 -6.12 4.73 20.35
CA ALA A 310 -6.02 3.32 20.70
C ALA A 310 -7.27 2.48 20.39
N THR A 311 -8.32 3.07 19.85
CA THR A 311 -9.55 2.34 19.49
C THR A 311 -9.60 1.89 18.03
N TYR A 312 -8.62 2.31 17.21
CA TYR A 312 -8.60 2.04 15.78
C TYR A 312 -7.72 0.85 15.42
N TYR A 313 -8.24 0.01 14.55
CA TYR A 313 -7.61 -1.23 14.11
C TYR A 313 -7.71 -1.42 12.60
N ARG A 314 -6.78 -2.21 12.07
CA ARG A 314 -6.80 -2.68 10.68
C ARG A 314 -6.55 -4.18 10.66
N ALA A 315 -7.43 -4.94 9.99
CA ALA A 315 -7.27 -6.37 9.75
C ALA A 315 -7.08 -6.67 8.27
N ALA A 316 -6.07 -7.43 7.92
CA ALA A 316 -5.90 -7.97 6.57
C ALA A 316 -7.05 -8.93 6.24
N VAL A 317 -7.46 -8.99 4.97
CA VAL A 317 -8.36 -10.01 4.47
C VAL A 317 -7.55 -11.29 4.25
N ARG A 318 -7.93 -12.37 4.97
CA ARG A 318 -7.26 -13.66 4.92
C ARG A 318 -8.19 -14.74 4.35
N LEU A 319 -7.78 -16.01 4.41
CA LEU A 319 -8.63 -17.12 3.96
C LEU A 319 -9.94 -17.20 4.79
N PRO A 320 -11.03 -17.73 4.23
CA PRO A 320 -12.34 -17.75 4.89
C PRO A 320 -12.32 -18.39 6.28
N GLU A 321 -11.59 -19.50 6.44
CA GLU A 321 -11.41 -20.20 7.71
C GLU A 321 -10.62 -19.37 8.73
N GLU A 322 -9.61 -18.64 8.30
CA GLU A 322 -8.81 -17.77 9.15
C GLU A 322 -9.63 -16.55 9.61
N ASN A 323 -10.38 -15.93 8.68
CA ASN A 323 -11.29 -14.82 8.99
C ASN A 323 -12.41 -15.27 9.93
N GLN A 324 -12.94 -16.47 9.75
CA GLN A 324 -13.96 -17.03 10.63
C GLN A 324 -13.41 -17.28 12.04
N TYR A 325 -12.16 -17.74 12.14
CA TYR A 325 -11.49 -17.90 13.43
C TYR A 325 -11.29 -16.57 14.14
N LEU A 326 -10.84 -15.51 13.43
CA LEU A 326 -10.77 -14.16 14.00
C LEU A 326 -12.13 -13.71 14.55
N LEU A 327 -13.20 -13.84 13.76
CA LEU A 327 -14.55 -13.45 14.16
C LEU A 327 -15.06 -14.24 15.38
N HIS A 328 -14.73 -15.53 15.48
CA HIS A 328 -15.06 -16.35 16.65
C HIS A 328 -14.32 -15.83 17.90
N CYS A 329 -13.01 -15.58 17.81
CA CYS A 329 -12.23 -15.05 18.93
C CYS A 329 -12.75 -13.68 19.39
N LEU A 330 -13.14 -12.81 18.45
CA LEU A 330 -13.73 -11.51 18.77
C LEU A 330 -15.07 -11.67 19.53
N ARG A 331 -15.94 -12.59 19.13
CA ARG A 331 -17.18 -12.88 19.87
C ARG A 331 -16.92 -13.37 21.30
N CYS A 332 -15.92 -14.23 21.47
CA CYS A 332 -15.50 -14.66 22.81
C CYS A 332 -15.02 -13.48 23.67
N ILE A 333 -14.21 -12.59 23.12
CA ILE A 333 -13.69 -11.39 23.81
C ILE A 333 -14.84 -10.44 24.20
N LEU A 334 -15.83 -10.28 23.31
CA LEU A 334 -17.00 -9.41 23.56
C LEU A 334 -18.05 -10.06 24.47
N GLY A 335 -17.88 -11.34 24.86
CA GLY A 335 -18.80 -12.06 25.75
C GLY A 335 -20.07 -12.56 25.07
N GLU A 336 -20.10 -12.59 23.73
CA GLU A 336 -21.26 -13.05 22.96
C GLU A 336 -21.36 -14.58 22.84
N GLU A 337 -20.23 -15.31 23.01
CA GLU A 337 -20.18 -16.78 22.99
C GLU A 337 -19.46 -17.31 24.24
N GLY A 338 -20.21 -18.03 25.10
CA GLY A 338 -19.63 -18.84 26.18
C GLY A 338 -18.96 -20.10 25.64
N LEU A 339 -17.65 -20.26 25.88
CA LEU A 339 -16.81 -21.48 26.05
C LEU A 339 -17.16 -22.79 25.28
N LEU A 340 -17.76 -22.77 24.12
CA LEU A 340 -18.10 -24.02 23.39
C LEU A 340 -16.97 -24.58 22.52
N TRP A 341 -15.86 -23.88 22.32
CA TRP A 341 -14.80 -24.29 21.39
C TRP A 341 -13.65 -25.10 22.00
N GLN A 342 -13.50 -25.10 23.33
CA GLN A 342 -12.40 -25.84 23.98
C GLN A 342 -12.58 -27.36 24.04
N GLN A 343 -13.69 -27.92 23.55
CA GLN A 343 -13.97 -29.35 23.66
C GLN A 343 -13.85 -30.16 22.37
N ASN A 344 -13.55 -29.54 21.23
CA ASN A 344 -13.57 -30.25 19.93
C ASN A 344 -12.27 -30.15 19.09
N HIS A 345 -11.14 -29.73 19.66
CA HIS A 345 -9.83 -29.81 18.97
C HIS A 345 -8.71 -30.19 19.91
#